data_0d17a1cec389bb114d280ef8bbfa19a1
#
_entry.id   0d17a1cec389bb114d280ef8bbfa19a1
#
_cell.length_a   1.000
_cell.length_b   1.000
_cell.length_c   1.000
_cell.angle_alpha   90.00
_cell.angle_beta   90.00
_cell.angle_gamma   90.00
#
_symmetry.space_group_name_H-M   'P 1'
#
loop_
_entity.id
_entity.type
_entity.pdbx_description
1 polymer ?
#
loop_
_entity_poly.entity_id
_entity_poly.type
_entity_poly.pdbx_seq_one_letter_code
_entity_poly.pdbx_strand_id
1 'polypeptide(L)'
;MSEVLTVVAKLRAAPGKGDALAALLVEQVATVRGTEPGCVAYTAHRSTSDPDLFIFYEVYENDAAFDAHRRSPHLAAYRERREAEGS
;
A
#
# COMPACT_ATOMS: atom_id res chain seq x y z
N MET A 1 -19.67 -15.47 -11.01
CA MET A 1 -19.57 -14.69 -9.76
C MET A 1 -18.12 -14.31 -9.55
N SER A 2 -17.84 -13.03 -9.44
CA SER A 2 -16.47 -12.61 -9.15
C SER A 2 -16.21 -12.73 -7.65
N GLU A 3 -15.04 -13.22 -7.31
CA GLU A 3 -14.61 -13.35 -5.94
C GLU A 3 -13.81 -12.13 -5.51
N VAL A 4 -14.10 -11.67 -4.31
CA VAL A 4 -13.31 -10.62 -3.68
C VAL A 4 -11.91 -11.15 -3.42
N LEU A 5 -10.90 -10.38 -3.76
CA LEU A 5 -9.51 -10.73 -3.54
C LEU A 5 -8.96 -9.92 -2.37
N THR A 6 -8.46 -10.61 -1.36
CA THR A 6 -7.84 -9.98 -0.19
C THR A 6 -6.33 -10.17 -0.25
N VAL A 7 -5.59 -9.09 -0.06
CA VAL A 7 -4.13 -9.08 -0.06
C VAL A 7 -3.64 -8.53 1.26
N VAL A 8 -2.69 -9.22 1.87
CA VAL A 8 -1.98 -8.73 3.06
C VAL A 8 -0.50 -8.63 2.69
N ALA A 9 0.06 -7.44 2.78
CA ALA A 9 1.44 -7.19 2.41
C ALA A 9 2.22 -6.60 3.58
N LYS A 10 3.36 -7.20 3.90
CA LYS A 10 4.29 -6.65 4.88
C LYS A 10 5.27 -5.71 4.21
N LEU A 11 5.63 -4.65 4.93
CA LEU A 11 6.55 -3.66 4.44
C LEU A 11 7.42 -3.19 5.61
N ARG A 12 8.73 -3.23 5.42
CA ARG A 12 9.68 -2.78 6.44
C ARG A 12 10.44 -1.56 5.95
N ALA A 13 10.41 -0.49 6.74
CA ALA A 13 11.24 0.69 6.48
C ALA A 13 12.71 0.36 6.75
N ALA A 14 13.61 1.08 6.12
CA ALA A 14 15.01 1.06 6.50
C ALA A 14 15.13 1.47 7.98
N PRO A 15 16.15 0.99 8.70
CA PRO A 15 16.28 1.27 10.13
C PRO A 15 16.17 2.77 10.45
N GLY A 16 15.23 3.11 11.33
CA GLY A 16 15.00 4.50 11.75
C GLY A 16 14.19 5.34 10.75
N LYS A 17 13.71 4.76 9.65
CA LYS A 17 12.95 5.47 8.61
C LYS A 17 11.43 5.26 8.70
N GLY A 18 10.96 4.68 9.79
CA GLY A 18 9.53 4.37 9.95
C GLY A 18 8.63 5.60 9.82
N ASP A 19 9.02 6.74 10.39
CA ASP A 19 8.19 7.95 10.29
C ASP A 19 8.11 8.48 8.85
N ALA A 20 9.22 8.45 8.11
CA ALA A 20 9.24 8.86 6.71
C ALA A 20 8.35 7.93 5.88
N LEU A 21 8.44 6.63 6.11
CA LEU A 21 7.59 5.67 5.42
C LEU A 21 6.13 5.87 5.79
N ALA A 22 5.81 6.10 7.05
CA ALA A 22 4.44 6.34 7.48
C ALA A 22 3.80 7.52 6.73
N ALA A 23 4.54 8.63 6.57
CA ALA A 23 4.07 9.79 5.82
C ALA A 23 3.78 9.43 4.36
N LEU A 24 4.66 8.65 3.73
CA LEU A 24 4.47 8.20 2.35
C LEU A 24 3.24 7.30 2.22
N LEU A 25 3.02 6.41 3.20
CA LEU A 25 1.87 5.50 3.20
C LEU A 25 0.53 6.24 3.35
N VAL A 26 0.50 7.33 4.11
CA VAL A 26 -0.71 8.18 4.22
C VAL A 26 -1.10 8.70 2.83
N GLU A 27 -0.13 9.20 2.07
CA GLU A 27 -0.37 9.68 0.70
C GLU A 27 -0.82 8.54 -0.21
N GLN A 28 -0.17 7.38 -0.13
CA GLN A 28 -0.51 6.24 -0.98
C GLN A 28 -1.93 5.75 -0.72
N VAL A 29 -2.34 5.63 0.53
CA VAL A 29 -3.70 5.22 0.89
C VAL A 29 -4.72 6.19 0.29
N ALA A 30 -4.50 7.49 0.43
CA ALA A 30 -5.40 8.50 -0.12
C ALA A 30 -5.49 8.41 -1.64
N THR A 31 -4.35 8.21 -2.31
CA THR A 31 -4.30 8.10 -3.78
C THR A 31 -5.07 6.87 -4.26
N VAL A 32 -4.84 5.71 -3.67
CA VAL A 32 -5.52 4.48 -4.07
C VAL A 32 -7.03 4.62 -3.85
N ARG A 33 -7.44 5.10 -2.69
CA ARG A 33 -8.86 5.24 -2.37
C ARG A 33 -9.56 6.27 -3.26
N GLY A 34 -8.83 7.25 -3.76
CA GLY A 34 -9.39 8.28 -4.63
C GLY A 34 -9.37 7.92 -6.13
N THR A 35 -8.56 6.95 -6.55
CA THR A 35 -8.35 6.69 -7.97
C THR A 35 -8.70 5.28 -8.42
N GLU A 36 -8.88 4.32 -7.51
CA GLU A 36 -9.12 2.92 -7.86
C GLU A 36 -10.51 2.49 -7.39
N PRO A 37 -11.54 2.63 -8.24
CA PRO A 37 -12.92 2.31 -7.85
C PRO A 37 -13.12 0.83 -7.53
N GLY A 38 -12.30 -0.07 -8.09
CA GLY A 38 -12.36 -1.50 -7.81
C GLY A 38 -11.68 -1.91 -6.51
N CYS A 39 -11.01 -0.98 -5.82
CA CYS A 39 -10.42 -1.25 -4.53
C CYS A 39 -11.45 -0.99 -3.42
N VAL A 40 -11.88 -2.05 -2.75
CA VAL A 40 -12.92 -1.99 -1.73
C VAL A 40 -12.38 -1.48 -0.40
N ALA A 41 -11.16 -1.89 -0.05
CA ALA A 41 -10.48 -1.46 1.16
C ALA A 41 -8.98 -1.38 0.91
N TYR A 42 -8.35 -0.36 1.47
CA TYR A 42 -6.90 -0.18 1.34
C TYR A 42 -6.44 0.56 2.59
N THR A 43 -5.88 -0.16 3.54
CA THR A 43 -5.47 0.40 4.83
C THR A 43 -4.03 0.00 5.16
N ALA A 44 -3.31 0.92 5.77
CA ALA A 44 -1.95 0.67 6.24
C ALA A 44 -1.95 0.67 7.76
N HIS A 45 -1.23 -0.29 8.33
CA HIS A 45 -1.13 -0.47 9.78
C HIS A 45 0.33 -0.49 10.19
N ARG A 46 0.63 0.20 11.28
CA ARG A 46 1.99 0.22 11.83
C ARG A 46 2.03 -0.68 13.05
N SER A 47 3.09 -1.47 13.19
CA SER A 47 3.29 -2.31 14.37
C SER A 47 3.40 -1.45 15.64
N THR A 48 2.78 -1.91 16.73
CA THR A 48 2.89 -1.24 18.01
C THR A 48 4.21 -1.52 18.72
N SER A 49 4.93 -2.56 18.30
CA SER A 49 6.20 -2.97 18.92
C SER A 49 7.42 -2.69 18.05
N ASP A 50 7.23 -2.49 16.74
CA ASP A 50 8.32 -2.22 15.80
C ASP A 50 7.93 -1.03 14.91
N PRO A 51 8.46 0.17 15.15
CA PRO A 51 8.04 1.37 14.43
C PRO A 51 8.42 1.36 12.94
N ASP A 52 9.26 0.43 12.49
CA ASP A 52 9.66 0.32 11.10
C ASP A 52 8.87 -0.75 10.34
N LEU A 53 7.96 -1.47 11.02
CA LEU A 53 7.17 -2.53 10.40
C LEU A 53 5.74 -2.07 10.12
N PHE A 54 5.29 -2.29 8.89
CA PHE A 54 3.95 -1.94 8.42
C PHE A 54 3.29 -3.14 7.74
N ILE A 55 1.96 -3.15 7.78
CA ILE A 55 1.16 -4.16 7.09
C ILE A 55 0.05 -3.43 6.33
N PHE A 56 -0.08 -3.73 5.03
CA PHE A 56 -1.23 -3.32 4.24
C PHE A 56 -2.28 -4.40 4.29
N TYR A 57 -3.53 -3.99 4.45
CA TYR A 57 -4.71 -4.83 4.25
C TYR A 57 -5.47 -4.25 3.06
N GLU A 58 -5.63 -5.04 2.00
CA GLU A 58 -6.18 -4.58 0.73
C GLU A 58 -7.26 -5.54 0.29
N VAL A 59 -8.39 -5.01 -0.16
CA VAL A 59 -9.48 -5.81 -0.70
C VAL A 59 -9.87 -5.24 -2.07
N TYR A 60 -9.88 -6.09 -3.08
CA TYR A 60 -10.26 -5.73 -4.45
C TYR A 60 -11.51 -6.50 -4.83
N GLU A 61 -12.39 -5.89 -5.61
CA GLU A 61 -13.65 -6.53 -5.97
C GLU A 61 -13.48 -7.75 -6.89
N ASN A 62 -12.32 -7.84 -7.60
CA ASN A 62 -11.99 -9.00 -8.44
C ASN A 62 -10.51 -8.96 -8.84
N ASP A 63 -10.06 -9.98 -9.58
CA ASP A 63 -8.67 -10.07 -10.04
C ASP A 63 -8.30 -8.92 -10.99
N ALA A 64 -9.24 -8.48 -11.83
CA ALA A 64 -8.99 -7.38 -12.77
C ALA A 64 -8.69 -6.08 -12.03
N ALA A 65 -9.40 -5.82 -10.92
CA ALA A 65 -9.15 -4.62 -10.10
C ALA A 65 -7.77 -4.66 -9.45
N PHE A 66 -7.35 -5.82 -8.95
CA PHE A 66 -6.01 -5.99 -8.39
C PHE A 66 -4.93 -5.84 -9.47
N ASP A 67 -5.17 -6.40 -10.65
CA ASP A 67 -4.24 -6.28 -11.77
C ASP A 67 -4.08 -4.81 -12.19
N ALA A 68 -5.18 -4.07 -12.24
CA ALA A 68 -5.15 -2.63 -12.53
C ALA A 68 -4.32 -1.87 -11.47
N HIS A 69 -4.46 -2.23 -10.19
CA HIS A 69 -3.66 -1.64 -9.11
C HIS A 69 -2.16 -1.87 -9.36
N ARG A 70 -1.76 -3.11 -9.68
CA ARG A 70 -0.36 -3.46 -9.90
C ARG A 70 0.27 -2.74 -11.08
N ARG A 71 -0.54 -2.36 -12.06
CA ARG A 71 -0.08 -1.66 -13.27
C ARG A 71 -0.21 -0.15 -13.18
N SER A 72 -0.73 0.36 -12.08
CA SER A 72 -1.01 1.79 -11.96
C SER A 72 0.26 2.63 -11.92
N PRO A 73 0.24 3.83 -12.56
CA PRO A 73 1.37 4.74 -12.50
C PRO A 73 1.60 5.27 -11.10
N HIS A 74 0.56 5.39 -10.28
CA HIS A 74 0.73 5.86 -8.91
C HIS A 74 1.43 4.81 -8.03
N LEU A 75 1.25 3.51 -8.29
CA LEU A 75 1.99 2.49 -7.56
C LEU A 75 3.47 2.51 -7.94
N ALA A 76 3.76 2.68 -9.23
CA ALA A 76 5.16 2.80 -9.69
C ALA A 76 5.85 4.01 -9.06
N ALA A 77 5.18 5.15 -9.04
CA ALA A 77 5.70 6.38 -8.43
C ALA A 77 5.93 6.21 -6.93
N TYR A 78 5.01 5.55 -6.23
CA TYR A 78 5.13 5.24 -4.81
C TYR A 78 6.36 4.35 -4.54
N ARG A 79 6.56 3.32 -5.36
CA ARG A 79 7.71 2.42 -5.20
C ARG A 79 9.03 3.14 -5.42
N GLU A 80 9.10 4.03 -6.39
CA GLU A 80 10.31 4.84 -6.61
C GLU A 80 10.62 5.73 -5.41
N ARG A 81 9.60 6.38 -4.85
CA ARG A 81 9.79 7.24 -3.66
C ARG A 81 10.24 6.42 -2.46
N ARG A 82 9.66 5.23 -2.28
CA ARG A 82 10.04 4.33 -1.20
C ARG A 82 11.49 3.89 -1.31
N GLU A 83 11.93 3.51 -2.52
CA GLU A 83 13.31 3.13 -2.76
C GLU A 83 14.27 4.28 -2.52
N ALA A 84 13.91 5.50 -2.93
CA ALA A 84 14.72 6.69 -2.71
C ALA A 84 14.91 6.99 -1.22
N GLU A 85 13.95 6.59 -0.38
CA GLU A 85 14.04 6.73 1.08
C GLU A 85 14.73 5.54 1.75
N GLY A 86 15.14 4.53 0.98
CA GLY A 86 15.84 3.37 1.50
C GLY A 86 14.92 2.28 2.07
N SER A 87 13.66 2.28 1.66
CA SER A 87 12.68 1.32 2.19
C SER A 87 12.10 0.38 1.13
#